data_0d02fc07c1d606adbf0943dfea73e35e
#
_entry.id   0d02fc07c1d606adbf0943dfea73e35e
#
_cell.length_a   1.000
_cell.length_b   1.000
_cell.length_c   1.000
_cell.angle_alpha   90.00
_cell.angle_beta   90.00
_cell.angle_gamma   90.00
#
_symmetry.space_group_name_H-M   'P 1'
#
loop_
_entity.id
_entity.type
_entity.pdbx_description
1 polymer ?
#
loop_
_entity_poly.entity_id
_entity_poly.type
_entity_poly.pdbx_seq_one_letter_code
_entity_poly.pdbx_strand_id
1 'polypeptide(L)'
;MKKEFSINVISTVCGVMPHTIRTWEKRYQVFKPERSEGGQRLYNEVDLEKAKLIVALKEQGHTISSLAKYSLKDLRSLQEDSNRENSESEKKFTYVETKNLLKYLKNFGIFHTAVVFWLCLLFYY
;
A
#
# COMPACT_ATOMS: atom_id res chain seq x y z
N MET A 1 0.48 -6.19 -30.95
CA MET A 1 -0.29 -7.37 -30.49
C MET A 1 -1.04 -6.99 -29.21
N LYS A 2 -2.36 -7.21 -29.19
CA LYS A 2 -3.19 -6.99 -27.99
C LYS A 2 -2.88 -8.10 -27.00
N LYS A 3 -2.36 -7.76 -25.84
CA LYS A 3 -2.10 -8.75 -24.78
C LYS A 3 -3.41 -9.10 -24.10
N GLU A 4 -3.73 -10.38 -24.08
CA GLU A 4 -4.94 -10.92 -23.46
C GLU A 4 -4.56 -11.82 -22.29
N PHE A 5 -5.29 -11.68 -21.20
CA PHE A 5 -5.03 -12.38 -19.95
C PHE A 5 -6.26 -13.18 -19.52
N SER A 6 -6.04 -14.39 -19.05
CA SER A 6 -7.11 -15.18 -18.42
C SER A 6 -7.43 -14.63 -17.02
N ILE A 7 -8.58 -15.00 -16.48
CA ILE A 7 -8.97 -14.64 -15.11
C ILE A 7 -7.96 -15.12 -14.06
N ASN A 8 -7.30 -16.24 -14.31
CA ASN A 8 -6.30 -16.78 -13.39
C ASN A 8 -5.08 -15.88 -13.31
N VAL A 9 -4.65 -15.27 -14.42
CA VAL A 9 -3.54 -14.32 -14.43
C VAL A 9 -3.88 -13.10 -13.58
N ILE A 10 -5.06 -12.50 -13.77
CA ILE A 10 -5.51 -11.36 -12.95
C ILE A 10 -5.60 -11.76 -11.48
N SER A 11 -6.17 -12.91 -11.18
CA SER A 11 -6.27 -13.46 -9.82
C SER A 11 -4.91 -13.56 -9.14
N THR A 12 -3.94 -14.15 -9.81
CA THR A 12 -2.57 -14.32 -9.29
C THR A 12 -1.86 -12.99 -9.09
N VAL A 13 -1.92 -12.11 -10.09
CA VAL A 13 -1.22 -10.81 -10.05
C VAL A 13 -1.81 -9.86 -9.00
N CYS A 14 -3.12 -9.89 -8.82
CA CYS A 14 -3.82 -9.02 -7.87
C CYS A 14 -4.01 -9.65 -6.48
N GLY A 15 -3.66 -10.92 -6.28
CA GLY A 15 -3.90 -11.62 -5.02
C GLY A 15 -5.38 -11.79 -4.65
N VAL A 16 -6.27 -11.75 -5.65
CA VAL A 16 -7.72 -11.78 -5.46
C VAL A 16 -8.30 -13.04 -6.08
N MET A 17 -9.19 -13.70 -5.37
CA MET A 17 -9.80 -14.95 -5.87
C MET A 17 -10.63 -14.74 -7.15
N PRO A 18 -10.62 -15.71 -8.09
CA PRO A 18 -11.34 -15.58 -9.37
C PRO A 18 -12.84 -15.30 -9.21
N HIS A 19 -13.49 -15.83 -8.19
CA HIS A 19 -14.90 -15.57 -7.92
C HIS A 19 -15.15 -14.10 -7.53
N THR A 20 -14.22 -13.47 -6.84
CA THR A 20 -14.31 -12.05 -6.48
C THR A 20 -14.24 -11.17 -7.71
N ILE A 21 -13.33 -11.48 -8.66
CA ILE A 21 -13.22 -10.77 -9.96
C ILE A 21 -14.53 -10.89 -10.74
N ARG A 22 -15.12 -12.10 -10.79
CA ARG A 22 -16.44 -12.30 -11.41
C ARG A 22 -17.56 -11.52 -10.73
N THR A 23 -17.49 -11.38 -9.40
CA THR A 23 -18.44 -10.57 -8.64
C THR A 23 -18.30 -9.09 -8.98
N TRP A 24 -17.07 -8.59 -9.10
CA TRP A 24 -16.81 -7.21 -9.51
C TRP A 24 -17.29 -6.91 -10.92
N GLU A 25 -17.06 -7.84 -11.84
CA GLU A 25 -17.58 -7.76 -13.21
C GLU A 25 -19.11 -7.72 -13.21
N LYS A 26 -19.77 -8.68 -12.52
CA LYS A 26 -21.21 -8.83 -12.55
C LYS A 26 -21.96 -7.74 -11.79
N ARG A 27 -21.49 -7.37 -10.59
CA ARG A 27 -22.18 -6.41 -9.70
C ARG A 27 -21.88 -4.96 -10.02
N TYR A 28 -20.63 -4.67 -10.34
CA TYR A 28 -20.14 -3.30 -10.45
C TYR A 28 -19.69 -2.94 -11.87
N GLN A 29 -19.71 -3.91 -12.80
CA GLN A 29 -19.30 -3.71 -14.21
C GLN A 29 -17.90 -3.08 -14.35
N VAL A 30 -17.00 -3.43 -13.43
CA VAL A 30 -15.63 -2.90 -13.37
C VAL A 30 -14.86 -3.24 -14.64
N PHE A 31 -15.07 -4.46 -15.16
CA PHE A 31 -14.40 -5.01 -16.34
C PHE A 31 -15.41 -5.37 -17.42
N LYS A 32 -14.96 -5.33 -18.67
CA LYS A 32 -15.71 -5.77 -19.84
C LYS A 32 -14.88 -6.78 -20.64
N PRO A 33 -14.66 -8.00 -20.11
CA PRO A 33 -13.82 -8.98 -20.78
C PRO A 33 -14.45 -9.42 -22.11
N GLU A 34 -13.62 -9.62 -23.10
CA GLU A 34 -13.98 -10.31 -24.32
C GLU A 34 -14.10 -11.82 -24.04
N ARG A 35 -14.76 -12.56 -24.91
CA ARG A 35 -14.84 -14.02 -24.81
C ARG A 35 -14.09 -14.65 -25.97
N SER A 36 -13.24 -15.63 -25.65
CA SER A 36 -12.62 -16.47 -26.67
C SER A 36 -13.67 -17.33 -27.40
N GLU A 37 -13.29 -17.95 -28.48
CA GLU A 37 -14.15 -18.94 -29.19
C GLU A 37 -14.62 -20.07 -28.26
N GLY A 38 -13.80 -20.46 -27.28
CA GLY A 38 -14.16 -21.43 -26.25
C GLY A 38 -14.95 -20.85 -25.06
N GLY A 39 -15.44 -19.61 -25.13
CA GLY A 39 -16.27 -18.98 -24.10
C GLY A 39 -15.53 -18.51 -22.87
N GLN A 40 -14.19 -18.59 -22.84
CA GLN A 40 -13.38 -18.11 -21.73
C GLN A 40 -13.28 -16.59 -21.72
N ARG A 41 -13.24 -15.99 -20.52
CA ARG A 41 -13.05 -14.55 -20.34
C ARG A 41 -11.61 -14.17 -20.64
N LEU A 42 -11.46 -13.18 -21.51
CA LEU A 42 -10.19 -12.58 -21.87
C LEU A 42 -10.19 -11.10 -21.46
N TYR A 43 -9.24 -10.75 -20.64
CA TYR A 43 -9.04 -9.39 -20.12
C TYR A 43 -7.87 -8.75 -20.83
N ASN A 44 -7.93 -7.45 -21.05
CA ASN A 44 -6.86 -6.70 -21.66
C ASN A 44 -5.90 -6.11 -20.60
N GLU A 45 -4.85 -5.43 -21.06
CA GLU A 45 -3.85 -4.81 -20.18
C GLU A 45 -4.44 -3.67 -19.33
N VAL A 46 -5.43 -2.95 -19.84
CA VAL A 46 -6.16 -1.89 -19.12
C VAL A 46 -6.98 -2.49 -17.96
N ASP A 47 -7.62 -3.64 -18.20
CA ASP A 47 -8.36 -4.35 -17.15
C ASP A 47 -7.44 -4.86 -16.04
N LEU A 48 -6.25 -5.37 -16.41
CA LEU A 48 -5.24 -5.82 -15.45
C LEU A 48 -4.73 -4.66 -14.59
N GLU A 49 -4.44 -3.53 -15.21
CA GLU A 49 -4.00 -2.33 -14.49
C GLU A 49 -5.11 -1.79 -13.58
N LYS A 50 -6.33 -1.71 -14.08
CA LYS A 50 -7.50 -1.31 -13.29
C LYS A 50 -7.71 -2.21 -12.08
N ALA A 51 -7.54 -3.52 -12.25
CA ALA A 51 -7.63 -4.48 -11.15
C ALA A 51 -6.59 -4.23 -10.06
N LYS A 52 -5.33 -3.98 -10.43
CA LYS A 52 -4.25 -3.65 -9.49
C LYS A 52 -4.55 -2.39 -8.69
N LEU A 53 -4.98 -1.32 -9.37
CA LEU A 53 -5.32 -0.04 -8.73
C LEU A 53 -6.48 -0.20 -7.74
N ILE A 54 -7.52 -0.94 -8.12
CA ILE A 54 -8.67 -1.20 -7.25
C ILE A 54 -8.26 -1.99 -6.00
N VAL A 55 -7.40 -2.99 -6.13
CA VAL A 55 -6.92 -3.75 -4.97
C VAL A 55 -6.11 -2.86 -4.04
N ALA A 56 -5.17 -2.08 -4.57
CA ALA A 56 -4.36 -1.17 -3.77
C ALA A 56 -5.20 -0.13 -3.02
N LEU A 57 -6.15 0.51 -3.70
CA LEU A 57 -7.05 1.49 -3.09
C LEU A 57 -8.03 0.86 -2.09
N LYS A 58 -8.43 -0.39 -2.31
CA LYS A 58 -9.26 -1.14 -1.36
C LYS A 58 -8.50 -1.43 -0.06
N GLU A 59 -7.21 -1.76 -0.12
CA GLU A 59 -6.35 -1.93 1.05
C GLU A 59 -6.20 -0.62 1.84
N GLN A 60 -6.30 0.52 1.18
CA GLN A 60 -6.32 1.86 1.79
C GLN A 60 -7.70 2.25 2.36
N GLY A 61 -8.69 1.36 2.32
CA GLY A 61 -10.01 1.55 2.91
C GLY A 61 -11.12 2.00 1.95
N HIS A 62 -10.84 2.15 0.66
CA HIS A 62 -11.87 2.50 -0.31
C HIS A 62 -12.83 1.34 -0.61
N THR A 63 -14.10 1.64 -0.87
CA THR A 63 -15.09 0.62 -1.23
C THR A 63 -15.09 0.33 -2.72
N ILE A 64 -15.31 -0.95 -3.09
CA ILE A 64 -15.36 -1.34 -4.50
C ILE A 64 -16.48 -0.61 -5.28
N SER A 65 -17.60 -0.32 -4.62
CA SER A 65 -18.74 0.37 -5.24
C SER A 65 -18.42 1.82 -5.62
N SER A 66 -17.55 2.50 -4.87
CA SER A 66 -17.06 3.83 -5.23
C SER A 66 -16.02 3.74 -6.34
N LEU A 67 -15.04 2.85 -6.21
CA LEU A 67 -13.93 2.70 -7.16
C LEU A 67 -14.39 2.26 -8.55
N ALA A 68 -15.47 1.47 -8.64
CA ALA A 68 -16.01 1.00 -9.91
C ALA A 68 -16.48 2.14 -10.84
N LYS A 69 -16.84 3.29 -10.27
CA LYS A 69 -17.34 4.46 -11.02
C LYS A 69 -16.22 5.28 -11.65
N TYR A 70 -14.98 5.10 -11.17
CA TYR A 70 -13.84 5.88 -11.62
C TYR A 70 -13.22 5.34 -12.90
N SER A 71 -12.74 6.25 -13.73
CA SER A 71 -11.91 5.91 -14.88
C SER A 71 -10.52 5.44 -14.42
N LEU A 72 -9.76 4.80 -15.31
CA LEU A 72 -8.39 4.40 -15.02
C LEU A 72 -7.50 5.59 -14.61
N LYS A 73 -7.73 6.75 -15.23
CA LYS A 73 -7.03 8.00 -14.93
C LYS A 73 -7.28 8.48 -13.50
N ASP A 74 -8.56 8.48 -13.10
CA ASP A 74 -8.96 8.93 -11.76
C ASP A 74 -8.45 7.97 -10.67
N LEU A 75 -8.44 6.67 -10.94
CA LEU A 75 -7.87 5.68 -10.03
C LEU A 75 -6.36 5.87 -9.82
N ARG A 76 -5.62 6.23 -10.87
CA ARG A 76 -4.19 6.56 -10.76
C ARG A 76 -3.97 7.80 -9.90
N SER A 77 -4.73 8.86 -10.15
CA SER A 77 -4.64 10.10 -9.35
C SER A 77 -4.95 9.84 -7.87
N LEU A 78 -5.99 9.09 -7.56
CA LEU A 78 -6.34 8.71 -6.19
C LEU A 78 -5.21 7.92 -5.51
N GLN A 79 -4.56 7.02 -6.24
CA GLN A 79 -3.44 6.25 -5.68
C GLN A 79 -2.21 7.13 -5.42
N GLU A 80 -1.92 8.07 -6.31
CA GLU A 80 -0.82 9.02 -6.13
C GLU A 80 -1.04 9.90 -4.92
N ASP A 81 -2.24 10.42 -4.72
CA ASP A 81 -2.59 11.26 -3.58
C ASP A 81 -2.49 10.48 -2.26
N SER A 82 -3.04 9.27 -2.21
CA SER A 82 -2.91 8.38 -1.05
C SER A 82 -1.45 8.03 -0.71
N ASN A 83 -0.62 7.82 -1.72
CA ASN A 83 0.80 7.54 -1.50
C ASN A 83 1.55 8.77 -0.97
N ARG A 84 1.18 9.98 -1.38
CA ARG A 84 1.74 11.23 -0.84
C ARG A 84 1.40 11.40 0.64
N GLU A 85 0.13 11.24 1.01
CA GLU A 85 -0.32 11.34 2.40
C GLU A 85 0.37 10.31 3.30
N ASN A 86 0.51 9.06 2.85
CA ASN A 86 1.23 8.02 3.59
C ASN A 86 2.71 8.35 3.74
N SER A 87 3.37 8.85 2.69
CA SER A 87 4.79 9.22 2.77
C SER A 87 5.05 10.42 3.69
N GLU A 88 4.13 11.37 3.78
CA GLU A 88 4.23 12.49 4.70
C GLU A 88 3.97 12.06 6.15
N SER A 89 3.01 11.18 6.38
CA SER A 89 2.72 10.64 7.71
C SER A 89 3.87 9.77 8.23
N GLU A 90 4.49 8.94 7.40
CA GLU A 90 5.67 8.15 7.76
C GLU A 90 6.87 9.05 8.11
N LYS A 91 7.14 10.08 7.31
CA LYS A 91 8.21 11.04 7.60
C LYS A 91 7.98 11.76 8.93
N LYS A 92 6.75 12.15 9.21
CA LYS A 92 6.37 12.82 10.46
C LYS A 92 6.49 11.91 11.66
N PHE A 93 6.10 10.64 11.52
CA PHE A 93 6.24 9.62 12.56
C PHE A 93 7.72 9.33 12.88
N THR A 94 8.53 9.07 11.86
CA THR A 94 9.97 8.83 12.00
C THR A 94 10.70 10.02 12.63
N TYR A 95 10.32 11.26 12.29
CA TYR A 95 10.90 12.46 12.88
C TYR A 95 10.57 12.57 14.38
N VAL A 96 9.35 12.25 14.79
CA VAL A 96 8.94 12.29 16.20
C VAL A 96 9.65 11.20 16.99
N GLU A 97 9.78 9.99 16.47
CA GLU A 97 10.49 8.89 17.12
C GLU A 97 11.99 9.18 17.28
N THR A 98 12.64 9.68 16.21
CA THR A 98 14.07 10.03 16.29
C THR A 98 14.33 11.15 17.27
N LYS A 99 13.45 12.15 17.37
CA LYS A 99 13.55 13.24 18.34
C LYS A 99 13.40 12.74 19.78
N ASN A 100 12.47 11.82 20.01
CA ASN A 100 12.29 11.20 21.32
C ASN A 100 13.47 10.30 21.70
N LEU A 101 14.01 9.54 20.76
CA LEU A 101 15.19 8.70 20.95
C LEU A 101 16.42 9.55 21.28
N LEU A 102 16.64 10.64 20.56
CA LEU A 102 17.73 11.59 20.83
C LEU A 102 17.60 12.23 22.21
N LYS A 103 16.39 12.59 22.63
CA LYS A 103 16.12 13.10 23.98
C LYS A 103 16.43 12.05 25.05
N TYR A 104 16.06 10.79 24.79
CA TYR A 104 16.35 9.67 25.71
C TYR A 104 17.86 9.40 25.82
N LEU A 105 18.56 9.36 24.69
CA LEU A 105 20.03 9.18 24.66
C LEU A 105 20.78 10.35 25.32
N LYS A 106 20.30 11.57 25.15
CA LYS A 106 20.88 12.74 25.80
C LYS A 106 20.70 12.66 27.32
N ASN A 107 19.55 12.22 27.80
CA ASN A 107 19.33 11.99 29.25
C ASN A 107 20.15 10.81 29.77
N PHE A 108 20.32 9.74 28.99
CA PHE A 108 21.15 8.59 29.35
C PHE A 108 22.63 8.93 29.35
N GLY A 109 23.10 9.76 28.41
CA GLY A 109 24.48 10.26 28.36
C GLY A 109 24.84 11.10 29.58
N ILE A 110 23.93 11.92 30.08
CA ILE A 110 24.14 12.69 31.32
C ILE A 110 24.24 11.75 32.54
N PHE A 111 23.45 10.70 32.58
CA PHE A 111 23.48 9.68 33.62
C PHE A 111 24.79 8.88 33.59
N HIS A 112 25.26 8.51 32.38
CA HIS A 112 26.51 7.77 32.23
C HIS A 112 27.74 8.59 32.63
N THR A 113 27.78 9.86 32.27
CA THR A 113 28.87 10.76 32.69
C THR A 113 28.85 11.03 34.20
N ALA A 114 27.66 11.15 34.80
CA ALA A 114 27.53 11.28 36.25
C ALA A 114 27.97 10.03 37.00
N VAL A 115 27.60 8.83 36.51
CA VAL A 115 27.98 7.53 37.10
C VAL A 115 29.48 7.28 36.93
N VAL A 116 30.06 7.58 35.77
CA VAL A 116 31.51 7.44 35.54
C VAL A 116 32.30 8.43 36.42
N PHE A 117 31.81 9.66 36.56
CA PHE A 117 32.43 10.67 37.44
C PHE A 117 32.35 10.26 38.92
N TRP A 118 31.23 9.66 39.33
CA TRP A 118 31.05 9.14 40.70
C TRP A 118 31.93 7.92 40.98
N LEU A 119 32.07 7.00 40.02
CA LEU A 119 32.98 5.85 40.10
C LEU A 119 34.45 6.28 40.11
N CYS A 120 34.85 7.28 39.34
CA CYS A 120 36.18 7.84 39.38
C CYS A 120 36.50 8.49 40.74
N LEU A 121 35.55 9.18 41.38
CA LEU A 121 35.71 9.74 42.72
C LEU A 121 35.85 8.67 43.81
N LEU A 122 35.14 7.52 43.66
CA LEU A 122 35.22 6.39 44.60
C LEU A 122 36.53 5.60 44.48
N PHE A 123 37.19 5.60 43.33
CA PHE A 123 38.48 4.91 43.12
C PHE A 123 39.71 5.78 43.37
N TYR A 124 39.53 7.10 43.57
CA TYR A 124 40.63 8.02 43.79
C TYR A 124 40.76 8.46 45.28
N TYR A 125 39.90 7.92 46.15
CA TYR A 125 39.97 8.03 47.59
C TYR A 125 40.15 6.64 48.22
#